data_2567f3ee440ce85d6489b0298ec5e0ec
#
_entry.id   2567f3ee440ce85d6489b0298ec5e0ec
#
_cell.length_a   1.000
_cell.length_b   1.000
_cell.length_c   1.000
_cell.angle_alpha   90.00
_cell.angle_beta   90.00
_cell.angle_gamma   90.00
#
_symmetry.space_group_name_H-M   'P 1'
#
loop_
_entity.id
_entity.type
_entity.pdbx_description
1 polymer ?
#
loop_
_entity_poly.entity_id
_entity_poly.type
_entity_poly.pdbx_seq_one_letter_code
_entity_poly.pdbx_strand_id
1 'polypeptide(L)'
;MPSSVTPDIAGLRALSHPVRLRMLGLLRTEGAATATTLAQRLDLNTGATSYHLCQLAQHGFITEDTDRGNARDRWWRATHDSTRADFQEQQQDDEDVEAYLSTVALVYGDRLRAGAAEMRFLPDEWRTVGTLSDWERSLTPADAEALVEKLTAIIEQTPDSEDEGAAPFSVKLNAFPRPGALGTGE
;
A
#
# COMPACT_ATOMS: atom_id res chain seq x y z
N MET A 1 6.37 -16.56 -3.52
CA MET A 1 4.96 -16.11 -3.53
C MET A 1 4.90 -14.78 -2.84
N PRO A 2 4.18 -13.79 -3.37
CA PRO A 2 4.01 -12.52 -2.69
C PRO A 2 3.41 -12.74 -1.30
N SER A 3 3.94 -12.05 -0.31
CA SER A 3 3.50 -12.14 1.08
C SER A 3 2.60 -10.96 1.43
N SER A 4 1.47 -11.25 2.09
CA SER A 4 0.51 -10.24 2.53
C SER A 4 0.43 -10.21 4.06
N VAL A 5 0.20 -9.04 4.64
CA VAL A 5 -0.05 -8.88 6.07
C VAL A 5 -1.43 -8.26 6.29
N THR A 6 -2.19 -8.83 7.24
CA THR A 6 -3.41 -8.22 7.79
C THR A 6 -3.05 -7.60 9.14
N PRO A 7 -3.00 -6.26 9.25
CA PRO A 7 -2.63 -5.59 10.50
C PRO A 7 -3.71 -5.75 11.56
N ASP A 8 -3.30 -5.91 12.81
CA ASP A 8 -4.15 -5.67 13.96
C ASP A 8 -4.38 -4.16 14.19
N ILE A 9 -5.17 -3.78 15.19
CA ILE A 9 -5.46 -2.38 15.52
C ILE A 9 -4.20 -1.56 15.78
N ALA A 10 -3.21 -2.12 16.47
CA ALA A 10 -1.95 -1.44 16.73
C ALA A 10 -1.16 -1.21 15.43
N GLY A 11 -1.21 -2.17 14.53
CA GLY A 11 -0.64 -2.06 13.18
C GLY A 11 -1.37 -1.02 12.32
N LEU A 12 -2.70 -0.97 12.35
CA LEU A 12 -3.48 0.07 11.67
C LEU A 12 -3.11 1.46 12.17
N ARG A 13 -3.03 1.65 13.50
CA ARG A 13 -2.56 2.89 14.12
C ARG A 13 -1.15 3.27 13.66
N ALA A 14 -0.25 2.29 13.56
CA ALA A 14 1.08 2.54 13.03
C ALA A 14 1.05 3.00 11.57
N LEU A 15 0.15 2.47 10.75
CA LEU A 15 -0.01 2.85 9.33
C LEU A 15 -0.87 4.11 9.12
N SER A 16 -1.59 4.60 10.11
CA SER A 16 -2.44 5.81 10.04
C SER A 16 -1.64 7.12 9.95
N HIS A 17 -0.37 7.05 9.63
CA HIS A 17 0.48 8.22 9.42
C HIS A 17 0.96 8.27 7.96
N PRO A 18 0.65 9.34 7.18
CA PRO A 18 0.95 9.39 5.75
C PRO A 18 2.42 9.13 5.40
N VAL A 19 3.35 9.64 6.21
CA VAL A 19 4.79 9.44 5.99
C VAL A 19 5.16 7.96 6.14
N ARG A 20 4.66 7.28 7.16
CA ARG A 20 4.94 5.84 7.35
C ARG A 20 4.41 5.00 6.21
N LEU A 21 3.18 5.28 5.76
CA LEU A 21 2.58 4.56 4.64
C LEU A 21 3.33 4.83 3.32
N ARG A 22 3.84 6.06 3.11
CA ARG A 22 4.69 6.40 1.96
C ARG A 22 6.04 5.68 2.03
N MET A 23 6.70 5.66 3.20
CA MET A 23 7.97 4.93 3.40
C MET A 23 7.83 3.43 3.14
N LEU A 24 6.81 2.80 3.72
CA LEU A 24 6.52 1.38 3.48
C LEU A 24 6.29 1.12 1.98
N GLY A 25 5.57 2.00 1.32
CA GLY A 25 5.37 1.91 -0.12
C GLY A 25 6.67 1.98 -0.92
N LEU A 26 7.58 2.91 -0.60
CA LEU A 26 8.89 3.01 -1.26
C LEU A 26 9.72 1.75 -1.04
N LEU A 27 9.77 1.25 0.19
CA LEU A 27 10.50 0.01 0.50
C LEU A 27 9.97 -1.23 -0.23
N ARG A 28 8.67 -1.25 -0.57
CA ARG A 28 8.06 -2.32 -1.37
C ARG A 28 8.32 -2.18 -2.86
N THR A 29 8.35 -0.95 -3.37
CA THR A 29 8.46 -0.72 -4.81
C THR A 29 9.89 -0.49 -5.30
N GLU A 30 10.74 0.13 -4.46
CA GLU A 30 12.13 0.46 -4.82
C GLU A 30 13.16 -0.44 -4.10
N GLY A 31 12.67 -1.28 -3.16
CA GLY A 31 13.52 -2.20 -2.40
C GLY A 31 14.12 -1.57 -1.14
N ALA A 32 15.15 -2.23 -0.60
CA ALA A 32 15.79 -1.81 0.64
C ALA A 32 16.43 -0.42 0.54
N ALA A 33 16.27 0.40 1.59
CA ALA A 33 16.78 1.76 1.65
C ALA A 33 17.23 2.16 3.06
N THR A 34 18.09 3.19 3.15
CA THR A 34 18.50 3.81 4.41
C THR A 34 17.55 4.94 4.83
N ALA A 35 17.61 5.35 6.09
CA ALA A 35 16.89 6.53 6.56
C ALA A 35 17.26 7.81 5.77
N THR A 36 18.51 7.95 5.38
CA THR A 36 18.98 9.09 4.59
C THR A 36 18.38 9.09 3.18
N THR A 37 18.36 7.94 2.52
CA THR A 37 17.76 7.79 1.19
C THR A 37 16.27 8.13 1.21
N LEU A 38 15.51 7.58 2.19
CA LEU A 38 14.09 7.86 2.33
C LEU A 38 13.81 9.31 2.72
N ALA A 39 14.66 9.92 3.56
CA ALA A 39 14.55 11.33 3.90
C ALA A 39 14.65 12.23 2.65
N GLN A 40 15.63 11.97 1.78
CA GLN A 40 15.79 12.68 0.52
C GLN A 40 14.61 12.49 -0.43
N ARG A 41 14.08 11.25 -0.54
CA ARG A 41 12.93 10.92 -1.42
C ARG A 41 11.63 11.58 -0.97
N LEU A 42 11.46 11.81 0.32
CA LEU A 42 10.22 12.33 0.92
C LEU A 42 10.33 13.79 1.39
N ASP A 43 11.47 14.44 1.13
CA ASP A 43 11.79 15.80 1.60
C ASP A 43 11.62 15.95 3.12
N LEU A 44 12.24 15.04 3.87
CA LEU A 44 12.19 14.99 5.32
C LEU A 44 13.59 15.10 5.94
N ASN A 45 13.65 15.42 7.22
CA ASN A 45 14.90 15.28 7.96
C ASN A 45 15.14 13.81 8.38
N THR A 46 16.41 13.42 8.46
CA THR A 46 16.82 12.04 8.77
C THR A 46 16.37 11.59 10.16
N GLY A 47 16.28 12.50 11.14
CA GLY A 47 15.82 12.18 12.50
C GLY A 47 14.35 11.76 12.51
N ALA A 48 13.47 12.53 11.88
CA ALA A 48 12.05 12.16 11.75
C ALA A 48 11.89 10.85 10.96
N THR A 49 12.68 10.68 9.88
CA THR A 49 12.67 9.46 9.08
C THR A 49 13.06 8.24 9.90
N SER A 50 14.13 8.33 10.70
CA SER A 50 14.56 7.25 11.59
C SER A 50 13.49 6.90 12.62
N TYR A 51 12.81 7.89 13.20
CA TYR A 51 11.69 7.65 14.12
C TYR A 51 10.57 6.86 13.45
N HIS A 52 10.14 7.27 12.25
CA HIS A 52 9.07 6.59 11.51
C HIS A 52 9.46 5.15 11.12
N LEU A 53 10.72 4.92 10.72
CA LEU A 53 11.23 3.58 10.44
C LEU A 53 11.22 2.69 11.69
N CYS A 54 11.64 3.21 12.86
CA CYS A 54 11.55 2.47 14.11
C CYS A 54 10.10 2.08 14.44
N GLN A 55 9.13 2.98 14.20
CA GLN A 55 7.71 2.67 14.40
C GLN A 55 7.24 1.56 13.45
N LEU A 56 7.59 1.61 12.18
CA LEU A 56 7.24 0.54 11.22
C LEU A 56 7.88 -0.80 11.60
N ALA A 57 9.14 -0.79 12.05
CA ALA A 57 9.85 -2.00 12.48
C ALA A 57 9.26 -2.61 13.75
N GLN A 58 8.87 -1.78 14.72
CA GLN A 58 8.22 -2.22 15.96
C GLN A 58 6.93 -3.00 15.69
N HIS A 59 6.20 -2.66 14.63
CA HIS A 59 4.98 -3.34 14.22
C HIS A 59 5.19 -4.38 13.12
N GLY A 60 6.45 -4.75 12.81
CA GLY A 60 6.78 -5.84 11.89
C GLY A 60 6.55 -5.54 10.41
N PHE A 61 6.27 -4.29 10.00
CA PHE A 61 6.09 -3.92 8.60
C PHE A 61 7.39 -3.88 7.81
N ILE A 62 8.49 -3.61 8.50
CA ILE A 62 9.83 -3.58 7.94
C ILE A 62 10.80 -4.29 8.87
N THR A 63 11.91 -4.74 8.33
CA THR A 63 13.02 -5.33 9.08
C THR A 63 14.35 -4.76 8.59
N GLU A 64 15.37 -4.88 9.42
CA GLU A 64 16.73 -4.50 9.02
C GLU A 64 17.28 -5.50 7.99
N ASP A 65 17.85 -4.98 6.91
CA ASP A 65 18.58 -5.75 5.90
C ASP A 65 20.05 -5.81 6.29
N THR A 66 20.39 -6.79 7.11
CA THR A 66 21.74 -6.95 7.65
C THR A 66 22.78 -7.33 6.61
N ASP A 67 22.36 -7.87 5.47
CA ASP A 67 23.26 -8.29 4.39
C ASP A 67 23.81 -7.08 3.60
N ARG A 68 23.09 -5.93 3.64
CA ARG A 68 23.49 -4.67 2.99
C ARG A 68 24.08 -3.66 3.96
N GLY A 69 23.88 -3.86 5.25
CA GLY A 69 24.35 -2.94 6.29
C GLY A 69 25.88 -2.88 6.41
N ASN A 70 26.39 -1.70 6.69
CA ASN A 70 27.72 -1.52 7.22
C ASN A 70 27.62 -0.86 8.61
N ALA A 71 28.74 -0.72 9.32
CA ALA A 71 28.74 -0.16 10.68
C ALA A 71 28.18 1.27 10.82
N ARG A 72 27.92 1.96 9.68
CA ARG A 72 27.43 3.35 9.65
C ARG A 72 25.99 3.49 9.20
N ASP A 73 25.50 2.59 8.28
CA ASP A 73 24.22 2.76 7.60
C ASP A 73 23.34 1.53 7.87
N ARG A 74 22.23 1.77 8.57
CA ARG A 74 21.18 0.77 8.76
C ARG A 74 20.28 0.76 7.54
N TRP A 75 20.19 -0.40 6.88
CA TRP A 75 19.30 -0.62 5.74
C TRP A 75 17.99 -1.27 6.21
N TRP A 76 16.90 -0.83 5.63
CA TRP A 76 15.57 -1.33 5.93
C TRP A 76 14.93 -1.90 4.69
N ARG A 77 14.22 -3.02 4.85
CA ARG A 77 13.41 -3.64 3.78
C ARG A 77 12.01 -3.92 4.29
N ALA A 78 11.01 -3.94 3.39
CA ALA A 78 9.66 -4.37 3.71
C ALA A 78 9.66 -5.86 4.08
N THR A 79 8.85 -6.21 5.08
CA THR A 79 8.68 -7.61 5.52
C THR A 79 7.66 -8.33 4.64
N HIS A 80 6.68 -7.59 4.09
CA HIS A 80 5.60 -8.12 3.27
C HIS A 80 5.39 -7.24 2.03
N ASP A 81 4.99 -7.86 0.93
CA ASP A 81 4.80 -7.19 -0.36
C ASP A 81 3.50 -6.39 -0.39
N SER A 82 2.48 -6.79 0.39
CA SER A 82 1.17 -6.13 0.42
C SER A 82 0.59 -5.99 1.83
N THR A 83 -0.43 -5.16 1.97
CA THR A 83 -1.26 -5.04 3.18
C THR A 83 -2.71 -5.26 2.76
N ARG A 84 -3.38 -6.20 3.40
CA ARG A 84 -4.85 -6.35 3.34
C ARG A 84 -5.44 -5.74 4.60
N ALA A 85 -6.35 -4.80 4.46
CA ALA A 85 -7.16 -4.37 5.58
C ALA A 85 -8.41 -5.24 5.61
N ASP A 86 -8.52 -6.09 6.62
CA ASP A 86 -9.71 -6.87 6.91
C ASP A 86 -10.46 -6.18 8.06
N PHE A 87 -11.69 -5.77 7.82
CA PHE A 87 -12.50 -5.05 8.79
C PHE A 87 -13.57 -5.94 9.44
N GLN A 88 -13.60 -7.26 9.13
CA GLN A 88 -14.62 -8.17 9.66
C GLN A 88 -14.47 -8.44 11.16
N GLU A 89 -13.24 -8.48 11.67
CA GLU A 89 -12.95 -8.72 13.09
C GLU A 89 -12.83 -7.44 13.92
N GLN A 90 -12.81 -6.27 13.28
CA GLN A 90 -12.60 -4.99 13.94
C GLN A 90 -13.97 -4.34 14.17
N GLN A 91 -14.30 -4.06 15.43
CA GLN A 91 -15.52 -3.32 15.77
C GLN A 91 -15.48 -1.94 15.09
N GLN A 92 -16.54 -1.62 14.36
CA GLN A 92 -16.63 -0.51 13.40
C GLN A 92 -16.49 0.91 13.98
N ASP A 93 -16.43 1.06 15.30
CA ASP A 93 -16.32 2.37 15.98
C ASP A 93 -14.88 2.74 16.36
N ASP A 94 -13.88 2.15 15.70
CA ASP A 94 -12.50 2.39 16.06
C ASP A 94 -11.94 3.61 15.29
N GLU A 95 -11.66 4.69 15.99
CA GLU A 95 -10.99 5.89 15.44
C GLU A 95 -9.71 5.54 14.67
N ASP A 96 -9.04 4.45 15.04
CA ASP A 96 -7.84 3.98 14.37
C ASP A 96 -8.13 3.41 12.98
N VAL A 97 -9.27 2.74 12.79
CA VAL A 97 -9.71 2.24 11.48
C VAL A 97 -10.03 3.42 10.55
N GLU A 98 -10.79 4.40 11.04
CA GLU A 98 -11.11 5.61 10.28
C GLU A 98 -9.86 6.40 9.89
N ALA A 99 -8.94 6.60 10.84
CA ALA A 99 -7.67 7.28 10.61
C ALA A 99 -6.80 6.53 9.57
N TYR A 100 -6.78 5.20 9.61
CA TYR A 100 -6.10 4.38 8.62
C TYR A 100 -6.72 4.54 7.24
N LEU A 101 -8.04 4.37 7.11
CA LEU A 101 -8.76 4.51 5.84
C LEU A 101 -8.55 5.89 5.21
N SER A 102 -8.66 6.95 6.02
CA SER A 102 -8.40 8.32 5.58
C SER A 102 -6.96 8.50 5.08
N THR A 103 -5.99 7.91 5.77
CA THR A 103 -4.57 7.95 5.37
C THR A 103 -4.33 7.18 4.07
N VAL A 104 -4.93 6.00 3.92
CA VAL A 104 -4.85 5.21 2.67
C VAL A 104 -5.45 5.98 1.51
N ALA A 105 -6.65 6.55 1.68
CA ALA A 105 -7.31 7.33 0.65
C ALA A 105 -6.45 8.53 0.19
N LEU A 106 -5.83 9.24 1.14
CA LEU A 106 -4.92 10.34 0.85
C LEU A 106 -3.70 9.86 0.05
N VAL A 107 -2.97 8.87 0.56
CA VAL A 107 -1.70 8.42 -0.04
C VAL A 107 -1.94 7.73 -1.39
N TYR A 108 -3.02 6.95 -1.52
CA TYR A 108 -3.35 6.29 -2.78
C TYR A 108 -3.87 7.30 -3.82
N GLY A 109 -4.62 8.31 -3.38
CA GLY A 109 -5.03 9.42 -4.23
C GLY A 109 -3.85 10.21 -4.79
N ASP A 110 -2.81 10.47 -3.98
CA ASP A 110 -1.58 11.11 -4.45
C ASP A 110 -0.86 10.26 -5.50
N ARG A 111 -0.74 8.95 -5.27
CA ARG A 111 -0.13 8.01 -6.22
C ARG A 111 -0.93 7.89 -7.51
N LEU A 112 -2.26 7.88 -7.41
CA LEU A 112 -3.14 7.86 -8.59
C LEU A 112 -2.93 9.12 -9.44
N ARG A 113 -2.88 10.30 -8.83
CA ARG A 113 -2.61 11.56 -9.54
C ARG A 113 -1.23 11.56 -10.20
N ALA A 114 -0.20 11.08 -9.49
CA ALA A 114 1.14 10.96 -10.05
C ALA A 114 1.16 10.04 -11.27
N GLY A 115 0.61 8.83 -11.16
CA GLY A 115 0.56 7.88 -12.26
C GLY A 115 -0.23 8.41 -13.47
N ALA A 116 -1.37 9.06 -13.24
CA ALA A 116 -2.14 9.68 -14.31
C ALA A 116 -1.38 10.80 -15.03
N ALA A 117 -0.58 11.59 -14.30
CA ALA A 117 0.25 12.63 -14.87
C ALA A 117 1.42 12.08 -15.71
N GLU A 118 1.93 10.91 -15.35
CA GLU A 118 3.04 10.24 -16.05
C GLU A 118 2.59 9.48 -17.30
N MET A 119 1.33 9.03 -17.39
CA MET A 119 0.85 8.18 -18.48
C MET A 119 1.23 8.70 -19.88
N ARG A 120 1.17 10.02 -20.11
CA ARG A 120 1.49 10.63 -21.42
C ARG A 120 2.97 10.51 -21.80
N PHE A 121 3.84 10.23 -20.85
CA PHE A 121 5.29 10.13 -21.07
C PHE A 121 5.78 8.68 -21.14
N LEU A 122 4.89 7.71 -20.89
CA LEU A 122 5.23 6.30 -20.95
C LEU A 122 5.50 5.87 -22.40
N PRO A 123 6.36 4.86 -22.62
CA PRO A 123 6.45 4.17 -23.92
C PRO A 123 5.09 3.69 -24.39
N ASP A 124 4.89 3.61 -25.73
CA ASP A 124 3.60 3.30 -26.34
C ASP A 124 3.02 1.98 -25.84
N GLU A 125 3.85 0.96 -25.68
CA GLU A 125 3.50 -0.35 -25.16
C GLU A 125 2.93 -0.29 -23.74
N TRP A 126 3.47 0.56 -22.86
CA TRP A 126 2.97 0.75 -21.50
C TRP A 126 1.74 1.65 -21.42
N ARG A 127 1.61 2.61 -22.32
CA ARG A 127 0.46 3.50 -22.40
C ARG A 127 -0.85 2.76 -22.73
N THR A 128 -0.76 1.68 -23.50
CA THR A 128 -1.93 0.89 -23.92
C THR A 128 -2.46 -0.08 -22.87
N VAL A 129 -1.64 -0.45 -21.88
CA VAL A 129 -2.03 -1.39 -20.80
C VAL A 129 -2.45 -0.69 -19.51
N GLY A 130 -2.10 0.59 -19.33
CA GLY A 130 -2.55 1.38 -18.18
C GLY A 130 -4.05 1.66 -18.26
N THR A 131 -4.75 1.56 -17.13
CA THR A 131 -6.20 1.83 -17.08
C THR A 131 -6.58 2.63 -15.84
N LEU A 132 -7.58 3.49 -16.00
CA LEU A 132 -8.36 4.10 -14.93
C LEU A 132 -9.82 3.76 -15.23
N SER A 133 -10.30 2.67 -14.68
CA SER A 133 -11.62 2.14 -14.98
C SER A 133 -12.44 2.03 -13.70
N ASP A 134 -13.73 2.27 -13.84
CA ASP A 134 -14.71 2.11 -12.78
C ASP A 134 -15.90 1.30 -13.25
N TRP A 135 -16.50 0.58 -12.33
CA TRP A 135 -17.71 -0.19 -12.57
C TRP A 135 -18.66 -0.06 -11.39
N GLU A 136 -19.94 0.12 -11.66
CA GLU A 136 -20.99 0.00 -10.67
C GLU A 136 -21.77 -1.31 -10.85
N ARG A 137 -22.01 -2.01 -9.75
CA ARG A 137 -22.80 -3.25 -9.70
C ARG A 137 -23.72 -3.20 -8.48
N SER A 138 -24.90 -3.77 -8.63
CA SER A 138 -25.80 -4.04 -7.51
C SER A 138 -25.51 -5.44 -6.99
N LEU A 139 -24.93 -5.55 -5.84
CA LEU A 139 -24.48 -6.82 -5.25
C LEU A 139 -25.04 -6.99 -3.84
N THR A 140 -25.24 -8.22 -3.44
CA THR A 140 -25.38 -8.55 -2.02
C THR A 140 -24.01 -8.50 -1.32
N PRO A 141 -23.92 -8.41 0.03
CA PRO A 141 -22.64 -8.50 0.71
C PRO A 141 -21.84 -9.74 0.34
N ALA A 142 -22.47 -10.90 0.25
CA ALA A 142 -21.81 -12.15 -0.14
C ALA A 142 -21.28 -12.14 -1.58
N ASP A 143 -22.02 -11.55 -2.53
CA ASP A 143 -21.57 -11.43 -3.91
C ASP A 143 -20.41 -10.43 -4.03
N ALA A 144 -20.44 -9.35 -3.23
CA ALA A 144 -19.37 -8.37 -3.17
C ALA A 144 -18.08 -8.98 -2.60
N GLU A 145 -18.18 -9.73 -1.50
CA GLU A 145 -17.06 -10.48 -0.90
C GLU A 145 -16.46 -11.46 -1.92
N ALA A 146 -17.29 -12.30 -2.55
CA ALA A 146 -16.83 -13.25 -3.56
C ALA A 146 -16.16 -12.58 -4.77
N LEU A 147 -16.60 -11.38 -5.16
CA LEU A 147 -15.96 -10.60 -6.23
C LEU A 147 -14.58 -10.10 -5.78
N VAL A 148 -14.47 -9.52 -4.59
CA VAL A 148 -13.22 -9.01 -4.04
C VAL A 148 -12.21 -10.14 -3.89
N GLU A 149 -12.61 -11.29 -3.35
CA GLU A 149 -11.75 -12.48 -3.23
C GLU A 149 -11.20 -12.96 -4.58
N LYS A 150 -12.06 -13.04 -5.60
CA LYS A 150 -11.63 -13.45 -6.96
C LYS A 150 -10.62 -12.48 -7.55
N LEU A 151 -10.86 -11.17 -7.44
CA LEU A 151 -9.93 -10.16 -7.94
C LEU A 151 -8.59 -10.19 -7.20
N THR A 152 -8.64 -10.34 -5.88
CA THR A 152 -7.44 -10.50 -5.03
C THR A 152 -6.65 -11.73 -5.45
N ALA A 153 -7.32 -12.88 -5.61
CA ALA A 153 -6.66 -14.13 -6.00
C ALA A 153 -5.97 -14.02 -7.38
N ILE A 154 -6.60 -13.35 -8.35
CA ILE A 154 -5.98 -13.10 -9.66
C ILE A 154 -4.70 -12.28 -9.50
N ILE A 155 -4.73 -11.20 -8.72
CA ILE A 155 -3.56 -10.34 -8.50
C ILE A 155 -2.44 -11.11 -7.80
N GLU A 156 -2.74 -11.85 -6.73
CA GLU A 156 -1.76 -12.58 -5.93
C GLU A 156 -1.16 -13.79 -6.68
N GLN A 157 -1.91 -14.40 -7.60
CA GLN A 157 -1.45 -15.54 -8.40
C GLN A 157 -0.71 -15.10 -9.68
N THR A 158 -0.75 -13.82 -10.05
CA THR A 158 0.01 -13.31 -11.19
C THR A 158 1.49 -13.22 -10.82
N PRO A 159 2.37 -14.00 -11.45
CA PRO A 159 3.79 -14.00 -11.13
C PRO A 159 4.46 -12.73 -11.66
N ASP A 160 5.54 -12.32 -11.03
CA ASP A 160 6.44 -11.34 -11.61
C ASP A 160 7.07 -11.90 -12.88
N SER A 161 7.28 -11.03 -13.88
CA SER A 161 8.01 -11.41 -15.10
C SER A 161 9.51 -11.21 -14.88
N GLU A 162 10.29 -12.17 -15.38
CA GLU A 162 11.77 -12.10 -15.44
C GLU A 162 12.27 -11.53 -16.77
N ASP A 163 11.38 -11.12 -17.68
CA ASP A 163 11.73 -10.60 -19.00
C ASP A 163 12.42 -9.23 -18.88
N GLU A 164 13.35 -8.94 -19.80
CA GLU A 164 14.15 -7.71 -19.83
C GLU A 164 13.26 -6.43 -19.93
N GLY A 165 12.04 -6.54 -20.48
CA GLY A 165 11.06 -5.47 -20.59
C GLY A 165 10.14 -5.32 -19.37
N ALA A 166 10.30 -6.15 -18.34
CA ALA A 166 9.47 -6.07 -17.15
C ALA A 166 9.71 -4.77 -16.36
N ALA A 167 8.62 -4.18 -15.89
CA ALA A 167 8.67 -2.97 -15.05
C ALA A 167 7.72 -3.10 -13.86
N PRO A 168 7.99 -2.40 -12.74
CA PRO A 168 7.07 -2.38 -11.61
C PRO A 168 5.69 -1.88 -12.01
N PHE A 169 4.67 -2.72 -11.86
CA PHE A 169 3.28 -2.43 -12.22
C PHE A 169 2.40 -2.40 -10.97
N SER A 170 1.79 -1.25 -10.69
CA SER A 170 1.01 -1.04 -9.47
C SER A 170 -0.48 -1.26 -9.71
N VAL A 171 -1.04 -2.26 -9.05
CA VAL A 171 -2.49 -2.50 -9.01
C VAL A 171 -3.01 -2.08 -7.64
N LYS A 172 -4.14 -1.35 -7.61
CA LYS A 172 -4.85 -0.98 -6.38
C LYS A 172 -6.31 -1.38 -6.51
N LEU A 173 -6.75 -2.25 -5.64
CA LEU A 173 -8.14 -2.68 -5.56
C LEU A 173 -8.84 -1.86 -4.46
N ASN A 174 -9.86 -1.10 -4.83
CA ASN A 174 -10.73 -0.38 -3.91
C ASN A 174 -12.17 -0.80 -4.22
N ALA A 175 -12.84 -1.39 -3.24
CA ALA A 175 -14.22 -1.85 -3.38
C ALA A 175 -14.99 -1.52 -2.10
N PHE A 176 -16.08 -0.80 -2.22
CA PHE A 176 -16.96 -0.43 -1.10
C PHE A 176 -18.35 -0.08 -1.63
N PRO A 177 -19.39 -0.14 -0.81
CA PRO A 177 -20.70 0.36 -1.18
C PRO A 177 -20.63 1.82 -1.58
N ARG A 178 -21.39 2.21 -2.61
CA ARG A 178 -21.43 3.61 -3.03
C ARG A 178 -21.85 4.49 -1.83
N PRO A 179 -21.13 5.59 -1.55
CA PRO A 179 -21.49 6.50 -0.46
C PRO A 179 -22.97 6.92 -0.54
N GLY A 180 -23.70 6.78 0.57
CA GLY A 180 -25.12 7.10 0.65
C GLY A 180 -26.08 6.04 0.07
N ALA A 181 -25.58 4.93 -0.49
CA ALA A 181 -26.43 3.87 -1.04
C ALA A 181 -27.06 2.99 0.06
N LEU A 182 -26.36 2.82 1.17
CA LEU A 182 -26.85 2.17 2.38
C LEU A 182 -27.16 3.27 3.37
N GLY A 183 -28.38 3.29 3.93
CA GLY A 183 -28.71 4.24 4.98
C GLY A 183 -27.72 4.11 6.15
N THR A 184 -27.24 5.22 6.68
CA THR A 184 -26.55 5.19 7.98
C THR A 184 -27.59 4.68 8.98
N GLY A 185 -27.35 3.50 9.56
CA GLY A 185 -28.21 2.99 10.63
C GLY A 185 -28.28 4.03 11.75
N GLU A 186 -29.48 4.58 11.99
CA GLU A 186 -29.82 5.34 13.18
C GLU A 186 -29.87 4.43 14.40
#